data_d258d36caa39e6117f23d639732ecba6
#
_entry.id   d258d36caa39e6117f23d639732ecba6
#
_cell.length_a   1.000
_cell.length_b   1.000
_cell.length_c   1.000
_cell.angle_alpha   90.00
_cell.angle_beta   90.00
_cell.angle_gamma   90.00
#
_symmetry.space_group_name_H-M   'P 1'
#
loop_
_entity.id
_entity.type
_entity.pdbx_description
1 polymer ?
#
loop_
_entity_poly.entity_id
_entity_poly.type
_entity_poly.pdbx_seq_one_letter_code
_entity_poly.pdbx_strand_id
1 'polypeptide(L)'
;MTRVLIAGLGNMGFSHALAHHHDETAHIVGLVNRSGAAARPPLQDYPVYSDFHHALAQTKPDLVVIATYSDSHAPYAIAAMEAGADVFVEKPLATTVADARAVTDTARRLGRKLMVGYILRHHPSWQRLIAEARDLGPPYVFRMNLNQQSDGPTWDTHKALMLTTSPIVDCGVHYVDVMCQITDATPQRVHGIGLRLSEEIAEDMYNYGQFQVTFSDGSVGWYEAGWGPMMSETAYFVKDVVSPNGSVSITETDKSGSDDVDGHTAVGSLIVHRSAQGIPDRHIDLPDEPDHNALCAAEQAHMLRVIAEDIDMGRHMKDAVASLAICLAADQSIRSGAPVDLTSDLTEAEATAPASPSLTPKT
;
A
#
# COMPACT_ATOMS: atom_id res chain seq x y z
N MET A 1 -7.04 -5.85 26.23
CA MET A 1 -7.10 -6.79 25.08
C MET A 1 -8.00 -6.15 24.04
N THR A 2 -7.45 -5.84 22.87
CA THR A 2 -8.18 -5.17 21.76
C THR A 2 -9.16 -6.12 21.10
N ARG A 3 -10.41 -5.74 21.00
CA ARG A 3 -11.48 -6.53 20.35
C ARG A 3 -11.43 -6.30 18.84
N VAL A 4 -11.17 -7.34 18.06
CA VAL A 4 -10.91 -7.23 16.62
C VAL A 4 -12.02 -7.90 15.80
N LEU A 5 -12.60 -7.17 14.87
CA LEU A 5 -13.49 -7.69 13.83
C LEU A 5 -12.72 -7.77 12.50
N ILE A 6 -12.69 -8.96 11.88
CA ILE A 6 -12.05 -9.15 10.58
C ILE A 6 -13.12 -9.17 9.48
N ALA A 7 -13.04 -8.27 8.53
CA ALA A 7 -13.94 -8.20 7.38
C ALA A 7 -13.23 -8.67 6.11
N GLY A 8 -13.68 -9.80 5.56
CA GLY A 8 -13.07 -10.52 4.45
C GLY A 8 -12.19 -11.68 4.92
N LEU A 9 -12.39 -12.86 4.33
CA LEU A 9 -11.62 -14.08 4.62
C LEU A 9 -10.96 -14.66 3.35
N GLY A 10 -10.60 -13.79 2.42
CA GLY A 10 -9.70 -14.13 1.31
C GLY A 10 -8.28 -14.39 1.82
N ASN A 11 -7.30 -14.48 0.92
CA ASN A 11 -5.92 -14.76 1.31
C ASN A 11 -5.39 -13.72 2.32
N MET A 12 -5.48 -12.43 2.01
CA MET A 12 -5.02 -11.36 2.90
C MET A 12 -5.75 -11.34 4.24
N GLY A 13 -7.09 -11.38 4.21
CA GLY A 13 -7.87 -11.37 5.45
C GLY A 13 -7.64 -12.59 6.34
N PHE A 14 -7.32 -13.73 5.75
CA PHE A 14 -6.91 -14.91 6.51
C PHE A 14 -5.54 -14.72 7.18
N SER A 15 -4.55 -14.15 6.47
CA SER A 15 -3.22 -13.87 7.04
C SER A 15 -3.32 -12.85 8.18
N HIS A 16 -4.10 -11.78 8.03
CA HIS A 16 -4.35 -10.83 9.12
C HIS A 16 -5.10 -11.45 10.30
N ALA A 17 -6.07 -12.31 10.04
CA ALA A 17 -6.78 -13.02 11.11
C ALA A 17 -5.86 -13.98 11.88
N LEU A 18 -4.93 -14.66 11.19
CA LEU A 18 -3.90 -15.48 11.82
C LEU A 18 -2.97 -14.65 12.72
N ALA A 19 -2.57 -13.46 12.28
CA ALA A 19 -1.77 -12.55 13.10
C ALA A 19 -2.46 -12.25 14.43
N HIS A 20 -3.74 -11.88 14.40
CA HIS A 20 -4.51 -11.62 15.61
C HIS A 20 -4.87 -12.87 16.43
N HIS A 21 -4.98 -14.05 15.77
CA HIS A 21 -5.19 -15.31 16.46
C HIS A 21 -4.02 -15.69 17.36
N HIS A 22 -2.80 -15.34 16.94
CA HIS A 22 -1.58 -15.62 17.68
C HIS A 22 -1.14 -14.50 18.62
N ASP A 23 -1.78 -13.33 18.59
CA ASP A 23 -1.44 -12.19 19.45
C ASP A 23 -2.25 -12.20 20.74
N GLU A 24 -1.55 -12.33 21.88
CA GLU A 24 -2.17 -12.37 23.21
C GLU A 24 -2.81 -11.04 23.65
N THR A 25 -2.52 -9.93 22.97
CA THR A 25 -3.08 -8.61 23.25
C THR A 25 -4.37 -8.33 22.49
N ALA A 26 -4.69 -9.16 21.49
CA ALA A 26 -5.87 -9.08 20.65
C ALA A 26 -6.88 -10.21 20.95
N HIS A 27 -8.14 -9.95 20.64
CA HIS A 27 -9.21 -10.94 20.73
C HIS A 27 -10.15 -10.79 19.53
N ILE A 28 -10.16 -11.79 18.63
CA ILE A 28 -11.09 -11.82 17.49
C ILE A 28 -12.51 -12.01 18.02
N VAL A 29 -13.37 -11.02 17.83
CA VAL A 29 -14.77 -11.03 18.26
C VAL A 29 -15.72 -11.47 17.16
N GLY A 30 -15.26 -11.53 15.92
CA GLY A 30 -16.03 -12.01 14.78
C GLY A 30 -15.23 -11.95 13.48
N LEU A 31 -15.68 -12.78 12.54
CA LEU A 31 -15.18 -12.85 11.17
C LEU A 31 -16.34 -12.56 10.23
N VAL A 32 -16.14 -11.70 9.24
CA VAL A 32 -17.15 -11.42 8.22
C VAL A 32 -16.79 -12.14 6.94
N ASN A 33 -17.65 -13.06 6.52
CA ASN A 33 -17.54 -13.76 5.26
C ASN A 33 -18.89 -13.75 4.53
N ARG A 34 -18.95 -13.07 3.41
CA ARG A 34 -20.18 -12.85 2.64
C ARG A 34 -20.91 -14.13 2.26
N SER A 35 -20.20 -15.24 2.05
CA SER A 35 -20.78 -16.55 1.81
C SER A 35 -21.40 -17.18 3.06
N GLY A 36 -21.12 -16.66 4.26
CA GLY A 36 -21.49 -17.26 5.53
C GLY A 36 -20.77 -18.59 5.83
N ALA A 37 -19.86 -19.01 4.97
CA ALA A 37 -19.09 -20.24 5.19
C ALA A 37 -18.18 -20.11 6.41
N ALA A 38 -18.04 -21.20 7.17
CA ALA A 38 -17.13 -21.27 8.30
C ALA A 38 -15.68 -20.95 7.86
N ALA A 39 -14.92 -20.35 8.75
CA ALA A 39 -13.52 -20.12 8.51
C ALA A 39 -12.73 -21.44 8.49
N ARG A 40 -11.65 -21.48 7.72
CA ARG A 40 -10.73 -22.62 7.72
C ARG A 40 -9.88 -22.64 9.00
N PRO A 41 -9.37 -23.82 9.41
CA PRO A 41 -8.48 -23.91 10.57
C PRO A 41 -7.28 -22.95 10.47
N PRO A 42 -6.82 -22.38 11.61
CA PRO A 42 -7.29 -22.57 12.99
C PRO A 42 -8.45 -21.65 13.41
N LEU A 43 -9.08 -20.92 12.48
CA LEU A 43 -10.06 -19.87 12.76
C LEU A 43 -11.53 -20.37 12.82
N GLN A 44 -11.76 -21.65 12.71
CA GLN A 44 -13.11 -22.24 12.58
C GLN A 44 -14.01 -22.05 13.80
N ASP A 45 -13.44 -21.77 14.96
CA ASP A 45 -14.20 -21.63 16.22
C ASP A 45 -14.67 -20.20 16.50
N TYR A 46 -14.26 -19.23 15.66
CA TYR A 46 -14.71 -17.84 15.78
C TYR A 46 -16.10 -17.64 15.17
N PRO A 47 -16.93 -16.74 15.75
CA PRO A 47 -18.23 -16.39 15.17
C PRO A 47 -18.08 -15.84 13.75
N VAL A 48 -18.87 -16.37 12.80
CA VAL A 48 -18.88 -15.91 11.40
C VAL A 48 -20.20 -15.21 11.10
N TYR A 49 -20.10 -14.02 10.50
CA TYR A 49 -21.21 -13.18 10.06
C TYR A 49 -21.19 -13.05 8.54
N SER A 50 -22.37 -13.06 7.91
CA SER A 50 -22.50 -12.83 6.47
C SER A 50 -22.66 -11.34 6.10
N ASP A 51 -23.01 -10.50 7.07
CA ASP A 51 -23.21 -9.06 6.90
C ASP A 51 -22.29 -8.25 7.81
N PHE A 52 -21.57 -7.29 7.23
CA PHE A 52 -20.61 -6.45 7.94
C PHE A 52 -21.26 -5.53 8.98
N HIS A 53 -22.33 -4.85 8.62
CA HIS A 53 -22.99 -3.89 9.52
C HIS A 53 -23.65 -4.58 10.70
N HIS A 54 -24.21 -5.77 10.47
CA HIS A 54 -24.74 -6.60 11.53
C HIS A 54 -23.61 -7.07 12.48
N ALA A 55 -22.49 -7.55 11.94
CA ALA A 55 -21.32 -7.94 12.73
C ALA A 55 -20.80 -6.78 13.58
N LEU A 56 -20.62 -5.60 12.96
CA LEU A 56 -20.14 -4.38 13.61
C LEU A 56 -21.05 -4.00 14.81
N ALA A 57 -22.36 -3.99 14.60
CA ALA A 57 -23.35 -3.65 15.64
C ALA A 57 -23.36 -4.68 16.80
N GLN A 58 -23.23 -5.96 16.50
CA GLN A 58 -23.25 -7.04 17.49
C GLN A 58 -21.97 -7.13 18.29
N THR A 59 -20.82 -7.00 17.62
CA THR A 59 -19.51 -7.25 18.25
C THR A 59 -18.93 -6.02 18.92
N LYS A 60 -19.27 -4.80 18.47
CA LYS A 60 -18.73 -3.53 18.97
C LYS A 60 -17.19 -3.62 19.14
N PRO A 61 -16.46 -3.79 18.06
CA PRO A 61 -15.01 -3.99 18.11
C PRO A 61 -14.29 -2.68 18.46
N ASP A 62 -13.07 -2.79 18.98
CA ASP A 62 -12.14 -1.68 19.14
C ASP A 62 -11.36 -1.43 17.86
N LEU A 63 -11.09 -2.50 17.08
CA LEU A 63 -10.39 -2.48 15.80
C LEU A 63 -11.17 -3.27 14.76
N VAL A 64 -11.31 -2.71 13.57
CA VAL A 64 -11.80 -3.42 12.38
C VAL A 64 -10.67 -3.57 11.37
N VAL A 65 -10.41 -4.81 10.95
CA VAL A 65 -9.48 -5.14 9.87
C VAL A 65 -10.30 -5.41 8.61
N ILE A 66 -10.10 -4.62 7.56
CA ILE A 66 -10.85 -4.69 6.30
C ILE A 66 -9.93 -5.24 5.22
N ALA A 67 -10.21 -6.46 4.75
CA ALA A 67 -9.51 -7.17 3.69
C ALA A 67 -10.50 -7.77 2.68
N THR A 68 -11.43 -6.94 2.25
CA THR A 68 -12.49 -7.23 1.29
C THR A 68 -12.08 -6.80 -0.12
N TYR A 69 -13.02 -6.74 -1.07
CA TYR A 69 -12.77 -6.08 -2.35
C TYR A 69 -12.71 -4.55 -2.18
N SER A 70 -11.91 -3.88 -3.00
CA SER A 70 -11.56 -2.47 -2.86
C SER A 70 -12.75 -1.51 -2.89
N ASP A 71 -13.86 -1.87 -3.54
CA ASP A 71 -15.10 -1.10 -3.59
C ASP A 71 -15.79 -0.96 -2.22
N SER A 72 -15.54 -1.89 -1.31
CA SER A 72 -16.08 -1.87 0.05
C SER A 72 -15.14 -1.26 1.10
N HIS A 73 -13.88 -0.95 0.75
CA HIS A 73 -12.91 -0.43 1.71
C HIS A 73 -13.37 0.89 2.34
N ALA A 74 -13.68 1.90 1.53
CA ALA A 74 -14.08 3.21 2.04
C ALA A 74 -15.40 3.17 2.84
N PRO A 75 -16.51 2.61 2.35
CA PRO A 75 -17.74 2.56 3.12
C PRO A 75 -17.61 1.75 4.42
N TYR A 76 -16.85 0.67 4.44
CA TYR A 76 -16.65 -0.11 5.66
C TYR A 76 -15.74 0.62 6.66
N ALA A 77 -14.67 1.27 6.19
CA ALA A 77 -13.79 2.05 7.05
C ALA A 77 -14.54 3.22 7.73
N ILE A 78 -15.35 3.96 6.97
CA ILE A 78 -16.18 5.05 7.51
C ILE A 78 -17.17 4.50 8.55
N ALA A 79 -17.92 3.46 8.22
CA ALA A 79 -18.90 2.87 9.14
C ALA A 79 -18.24 2.32 10.43
N ALA A 80 -17.07 1.71 10.33
CA ALA A 80 -16.31 1.23 11.49
C ALA A 80 -15.88 2.39 12.41
N MET A 81 -15.32 3.46 11.84
CA MET A 81 -14.90 4.64 12.61
C MET A 81 -16.09 5.38 13.24
N GLU A 82 -17.22 5.47 12.54
CA GLU A 82 -18.47 6.05 13.08
C GLU A 82 -19.07 5.20 14.21
N ALA A 83 -18.83 3.89 14.20
CA ALA A 83 -19.17 2.99 15.30
C ALA A 83 -18.19 3.07 16.48
N GLY A 84 -17.09 3.83 16.36
CA GLY A 84 -16.10 4.05 17.40
C GLY A 84 -14.88 3.15 17.34
N ALA A 85 -14.73 2.32 16.29
CA ALA A 85 -13.56 1.47 16.10
C ALA A 85 -12.43 2.21 15.39
N ASP A 86 -11.19 1.80 15.66
CA ASP A 86 -10.04 2.10 14.83
C ASP A 86 -10.01 1.16 13.62
N VAL A 87 -9.27 1.50 12.56
CA VAL A 87 -9.34 0.79 11.29
C VAL A 87 -7.96 0.45 10.74
N PHE A 88 -7.76 -0.81 10.42
CA PHE A 88 -6.80 -1.27 9.43
C PHE A 88 -7.55 -1.62 8.14
N VAL A 89 -7.09 -1.14 7.00
CA VAL A 89 -7.70 -1.44 5.70
C VAL A 89 -6.65 -1.83 4.68
N GLU A 90 -6.91 -2.91 3.95
CA GLU A 90 -6.06 -3.33 2.84
C GLU A 90 -5.97 -2.27 1.75
N LYS A 91 -4.88 -2.34 0.99
CA LYS A 91 -4.68 -1.49 -0.18
C LYS A 91 -5.58 -1.95 -1.37
N PRO A 92 -5.94 -1.03 -2.25
CA PRO A 92 -5.87 0.42 -2.11
C PRO A 92 -6.88 0.94 -1.08
N LEU A 93 -6.62 2.08 -0.46
CA LEU A 93 -7.51 2.68 0.56
C LEU A 93 -8.95 2.84 0.07
N ALA A 94 -9.12 3.18 -1.20
CA ALA A 94 -10.41 3.36 -1.86
C ALA A 94 -10.24 3.20 -3.39
N THR A 95 -11.35 3.25 -4.12
CA THR A 95 -11.34 3.22 -5.60
C THR A 95 -11.31 4.61 -6.22
N THR A 96 -11.52 5.67 -5.44
CA THR A 96 -11.41 7.08 -5.86
C THR A 96 -10.64 7.91 -4.85
N VAL A 97 -10.04 9.01 -5.29
CA VAL A 97 -9.37 9.97 -4.41
C VAL A 97 -10.35 10.63 -3.46
N ALA A 98 -11.56 10.92 -3.93
CA ALA A 98 -12.62 11.52 -3.10
C ALA A 98 -13.01 10.61 -1.92
N ASP A 99 -13.19 9.31 -2.17
CA ASP A 99 -13.50 8.35 -1.11
C ASP A 99 -12.32 8.17 -0.15
N ALA A 100 -11.08 8.12 -0.67
CA ALA A 100 -9.88 8.04 0.19
C ALA A 100 -9.78 9.24 1.15
N ARG A 101 -10.11 10.44 0.67
CA ARG A 101 -10.20 11.63 1.51
C ARG A 101 -11.33 11.54 2.52
N ALA A 102 -12.52 11.13 2.11
CA ALA A 102 -13.64 10.95 3.02
C ALA A 102 -13.28 10.00 4.19
N VAL A 103 -12.53 8.94 3.91
CA VAL A 103 -12.03 8.02 4.94
C VAL A 103 -11.04 8.73 5.88
N THR A 104 -10.00 9.41 5.34
CA THR A 104 -9.00 10.08 6.17
C THR A 104 -9.56 11.26 6.96
N ASP A 105 -10.51 12.00 6.39
CA ASP A 105 -11.19 13.11 7.09
C ASP A 105 -12.12 12.59 8.19
N THR A 106 -12.76 11.44 7.97
CA THR A 106 -13.54 10.76 9.01
C THR A 106 -12.64 10.32 10.17
N ALA A 107 -11.47 9.73 9.88
CA ALA A 107 -10.48 9.36 10.88
C ALA A 107 -10.05 10.58 11.73
N ARG A 108 -9.67 11.68 11.06
CA ARG A 108 -9.28 12.94 11.74
C ARG A 108 -10.41 13.52 12.59
N ARG A 109 -11.62 13.63 12.00
CA ARG A 109 -12.81 14.20 12.67
C ARG A 109 -13.21 13.42 13.92
N LEU A 110 -13.09 12.10 13.89
CA LEU A 110 -13.51 11.23 14.99
C LEU A 110 -12.35 10.86 15.93
N GLY A 111 -11.11 11.29 15.63
CA GLY A 111 -9.92 10.91 16.39
C GLY A 111 -9.66 9.41 16.35
N ARG A 112 -9.97 8.73 15.23
CA ARG A 112 -9.71 7.30 15.05
C ARG A 112 -8.37 7.05 14.37
N LYS A 113 -7.73 5.95 14.74
CA LYS A 113 -6.53 5.49 14.07
C LYS A 113 -6.92 4.80 12.77
N LEU A 114 -6.25 5.18 11.68
CA LEU A 114 -6.42 4.59 10.36
C LEU A 114 -5.06 4.18 9.83
N MET A 115 -4.91 2.90 9.51
CA MET A 115 -3.73 2.34 8.85
C MET A 115 -4.11 1.61 7.57
N VAL A 116 -3.37 1.86 6.49
CA VAL A 116 -3.53 1.16 5.21
C VAL A 116 -2.45 0.10 5.10
N GLY A 117 -2.80 -1.10 4.60
CA GLY A 117 -1.95 -2.27 4.47
C GLY A 117 -0.86 -2.10 3.39
N TYR A 118 0.08 -1.20 3.62
CA TYR A 118 1.27 -1.05 2.80
C TYR A 118 2.40 -1.90 3.37
N ILE A 119 2.40 -3.18 3.00
CA ILE A 119 3.28 -4.21 3.55
C ILE A 119 4.78 -3.82 3.50
N LEU A 120 5.21 -3.06 2.48
CA LEU A 120 6.59 -2.60 2.34
C LEU A 120 7.01 -1.63 3.46
N ARG A 121 6.06 -0.97 4.12
CA ARG A 121 6.34 -0.12 5.30
C ARG A 121 6.83 -0.92 6.50
N HIS A 122 6.53 -2.22 6.54
CA HIS A 122 6.87 -3.11 7.64
C HIS A 122 8.00 -4.09 7.27
N HIS A 123 8.45 -4.06 6.02
CA HIS A 123 9.55 -4.87 5.54
C HIS A 123 10.89 -4.23 5.89
N PRO A 124 11.75 -4.87 6.71
CA PRO A 124 12.99 -4.26 7.22
C PRO A 124 13.95 -3.82 6.12
N SER A 125 14.04 -4.59 5.04
CA SER A 125 14.91 -4.26 3.89
C SER A 125 14.42 -3.02 3.14
N TRP A 126 13.11 -2.86 2.97
CA TRP A 126 12.54 -1.66 2.36
C TRP A 126 12.69 -0.44 3.28
N GLN A 127 12.54 -0.60 4.58
CA GLN A 127 12.84 0.47 5.54
C GLN A 127 14.29 0.90 5.46
N ARG A 128 15.21 -0.05 5.26
CA ARG A 128 16.63 0.24 5.04
C ARG A 128 16.86 1.01 3.75
N LEU A 129 16.27 0.59 2.63
CA LEU A 129 16.34 1.31 1.35
C LEU A 129 15.84 2.75 1.50
N ILE A 130 14.70 2.96 2.13
CA ILE A 130 14.11 4.28 2.38
C ILE A 130 15.04 5.15 3.22
N ALA A 131 15.64 4.60 4.28
CA ALA A 131 16.57 5.33 5.15
C ALA A 131 17.84 5.76 4.39
N GLU A 132 18.44 4.86 3.59
CA GLU A 132 19.62 5.16 2.77
C GLU A 132 19.30 6.21 1.69
N ALA A 133 18.13 6.11 1.04
CA ALA A 133 17.69 7.10 0.05
C ALA A 133 17.50 8.49 0.67
N ARG A 134 16.86 8.56 1.85
CA ARG A 134 16.69 9.83 2.57
C ARG A 134 18.01 10.46 2.99
N ASP A 135 19.00 9.67 3.38
CA ASP A 135 20.34 10.15 3.73
C ASP A 135 21.11 10.74 2.53
N LEU A 136 20.75 10.32 1.30
CA LEU A 136 21.28 10.95 0.07
C LEU A 136 20.71 12.35 -0.16
N GLY A 137 19.46 12.61 0.24
CA GLY A 137 18.78 13.90 0.06
C GLY A 137 18.23 14.15 -1.36
N PRO A 138 17.22 15.04 -1.47
CA PRO A 138 16.57 15.39 -2.74
C PRO A 138 17.47 16.25 -3.65
N PRO A 139 17.07 16.46 -4.94
CA PRO A 139 15.96 15.78 -5.61
C PRO A 139 16.27 14.33 -5.96
N TYR A 140 15.22 13.52 -6.12
CA TYR A 140 15.37 12.10 -6.40
C TYR A 140 14.93 11.72 -7.81
N VAL A 141 15.55 10.68 -8.37
CA VAL A 141 15.03 9.89 -9.48
C VAL A 141 14.64 8.53 -8.92
N PHE A 142 13.35 8.21 -8.92
CA PHE A 142 12.84 6.90 -8.55
C PHE A 142 12.66 6.05 -9.78
N ARG A 143 13.19 4.82 -9.79
CA ARG A 143 12.94 3.82 -10.84
C ARG A 143 12.51 2.52 -10.19
N MET A 144 11.24 2.17 -10.36
CA MET A 144 10.66 0.99 -9.74
C MET A 144 9.73 0.27 -10.70
N ASN A 145 9.66 -1.06 -10.60
CA ASN A 145 8.74 -1.85 -11.40
C ASN A 145 8.26 -3.10 -10.66
N LEU A 146 7.15 -3.66 -11.15
CA LEU A 146 6.69 -4.99 -10.81
C LEU A 146 5.99 -5.61 -12.04
N ASN A 147 6.73 -6.40 -12.79
CA ASN A 147 6.19 -7.22 -13.87
C ASN A 147 6.05 -8.66 -13.36
N GLN A 148 4.83 -9.21 -13.45
CA GLN A 148 4.52 -10.54 -12.97
C GLN A 148 4.15 -11.45 -14.14
N GLN A 149 4.97 -12.47 -14.40
CA GLN A 149 4.56 -13.56 -15.25
C GLN A 149 3.48 -14.33 -14.51
N SER A 150 2.35 -14.55 -15.16
CA SER A 150 1.25 -15.30 -14.58
C SER A 150 0.59 -16.18 -15.62
N ASP A 151 0.37 -17.42 -15.27
CA ASP A 151 -0.32 -18.41 -16.08
C ASP A 151 -1.37 -19.18 -15.26
N GLY A 152 -2.17 -20.01 -15.90
CA GLY A 152 -3.17 -20.85 -15.26
C GLY A 152 -4.03 -20.11 -14.21
N PRO A 153 -4.13 -20.63 -12.97
CA PRO A 153 -4.96 -20.01 -11.91
C PRO A 153 -4.52 -18.59 -11.52
N THR A 154 -3.22 -18.28 -11.59
CA THR A 154 -2.69 -16.95 -11.29
C THR A 154 -3.12 -15.95 -12.37
N TRP A 155 -3.08 -16.34 -13.64
CA TRP A 155 -3.60 -15.53 -14.73
C TRP A 155 -5.11 -15.31 -14.62
N ASP A 156 -5.88 -16.36 -14.25
CA ASP A 156 -7.32 -16.22 -14.00
C ASP A 156 -7.61 -15.22 -12.87
N THR A 157 -6.78 -15.21 -11.83
CA THR A 157 -6.89 -14.23 -10.74
C THR A 157 -6.60 -12.81 -11.25
N HIS A 158 -5.53 -12.60 -12.02
CA HIS A 158 -5.21 -11.28 -12.58
C HIS A 158 -6.29 -10.79 -13.56
N LYS A 159 -6.84 -11.67 -14.41
CA LYS A 159 -7.99 -11.31 -15.27
C LYS A 159 -9.21 -10.86 -14.47
N ALA A 160 -9.49 -11.54 -13.36
CA ALA A 160 -10.60 -11.18 -12.46
C ALA A 160 -10.36 -9.82 -11.77
N LEU A 161 -9.14 -9.54 -11.31
CA LEU A 161 -8.75 -8.23 -10.77
C LEU A 161 -8.88 -7.12 -11.82
N MET A 162 -8.47 -7.39 -13.06
CA MET A 162 -8.55 -6.43 -14.16
C MET A 162 -9.99 -6.11 -14.63
N LEU A 163 -11.02 -6.73 -14.06
CA LEU A 163 -12.39 -6.25 -14.25
C LEU A 163 -12.64 -4.89 -13.59
N THR A 164 -11.84 -4.52 -12.61
CA THR A 164 -12.04 -3.30 -11.82
C THR A 164 -10.76 -2.49 -11.57
N THR A 165 -9.58 -3.11 -11.61
CA THR A 165 -8.32 -2.48 -11.16
C THR A 165 -7.19 -2.85 -12.11
N SER A 166 -6.46 -1.85 -12.62
CA SER A 166 -5.29 -2.09 -13.48
C SER A 166 -4.06 -2.55 -12.67
N PRO A 167 -3.06 -3.18 -13.32
CA PRO A 167 -1.78 -3.50 -12.68
C PRO A 167 -1.08 -2.28 -12.08
N ILE A 168 -1.23 -1.11 -12.72
CA ILE A 168 -0.66 0.16 -12.23
C ILE A 168 -1.29 0.55 -10.88
N VAL A 169 -2.59 0.39 -10.71
CA VAL A 169 -3.25 0.76 -9.45
C VAL A 169 -3.00 -0.30 -8.39
N ASP A 170 -3.20 -1.58 -8.70
CA ASP A 170 -3.10 -2.65 -7.70
C ASP A 170 -1.70 -2.80 -7.11
N CYS A 171 -0.68 -2.88 -7.97
CA CYS A 171 0.70 -3.05 -7.55
C CYS A 171 1.39 -1.70 -7.25
N GLY A 172 1.07 -0.67 -8.06
CA GLY A 172 1.76 0.62 -8.03
C GLY A 172 1.63 1.35 -6.71
N VAL A 173 0.50 1.25 -6.03
CA VAL A 173 0.28 1.94 -4.74
C VAL A 173 1.35 1.60 -3.69
N HIS A 174 1.91 0.39 -3.68
CA HIS A 174 3.00 0.01 -2.78
C HIS A 174 4.29 0.76 -3.08
N TYR A 175 4.70 0.81 -4.34
CA TYR A 175 5.98 1.42 -4.76
C TYR A 175 5.89 2.94 -4.78
N VAL A 176 4.74 3.48 -5.14
CA VAL A 176 4.47 4.92 -5.05
C VAL A 176 4.42 5.36 -3.59
N ASP A 177 3.90 4.54 -2.69
CA ASP A 177 3.97 4.80 -1.25
C ASP A 177 5.44 4.86 -0.75
N VAL A 178 6.33 3.99 -1.26
CA VAL A 178 7.76 4.08 -0.99
C VAL A 178 8.35 5.41 -1.49
N MET A 179 7.98 5.87 -2.69
CA MET A 179 8.40 7.19 -3.19
C MET A 179 7.91 8.29 -2.24
N CYS A 180 6.63 8.27 -1.83
CA CYS A 180 6.05 9.24 -0.88
C CYS A 180 6.72 9.19 0.50
N GLN A 181 7.18 8.01 0.95
CA GLN A 181 7.94 7.90 2.18
C GLN A 181 9.33 8.54 2.05
N ILE A 182 9.99 8.47 0.90
CA ILE A 182 11.35 9.00 0.69
C ILE A 182 11.32 10.52 0.54
N THR A 183 10.41 11.07 -0.29
CA THR A 183 10.28 12.51 -0.46
C THR A 183 9.15 13.11 0.36
N ASP A 184 9.33 14.33 0.85
CA ASP A 184 8.28 15.12 1.50
C ASP A 184 7.53 16.01 0.50
N ALA A 185 7.93 15.97 -0.77
CA ALA A 185 7.40 16.82 -1.82
C ALA A 185 5.99 16.42 -2.27
N THR A 186 5.24 17.40 -2.75
CA THR A 186 3.88 17.17 -3.28
C THR A 186 3.98 16.69 -4.74
N PRO A 187 3.30 15.61 -5.14
CA PRO A 187 3.21 15.22 -6.53
C PRO A 187 2.45 16.27 -7.35
N GLN A 188 2.92 16.54 -8.57
CA GLN A 188 2.40 17.62 -9.40
C GLN A 188 1.73 17.14 -10.68
N ARG A 189 2.36 16.23 -11.41
CA ARG A 189 1.88 15.78 -12.72
C ARG A 189 2.25 14.32 -12.97
N VAL A 190 1.35 13.60 -13.61
CA VAL A 190 1.56 12.22 -14.03
C VAL A 190 1.32 12.08 -15.54
N HIS A 191 2.17 11.31 -16.21
CA HIS A 191 1.98 10.90 -17.60
C HIS A 191 2.22 9.40 -17.72
N GLY A 192 1.21 8.68 -18.20
CA GLY A 192 1.24 7.22 -18.35
C GLY A 192 1.03 6.78 -19.79
N ILE A 193 1.59 5.64 -20.13
CA ILE A 193 1.32 4.89 -21.36
C ILE A 193 1.04 3.44 -20.98
N GLY A 194 0.15 2.78 -21.72
CA GLY A 194 -0.23 1.40 -21.46
C GLY A 194 -0.56 0.65 -22.74
N LEU A 195 -0.55 -0.66 -22.67
CA LEU A 195 -0.82 -1.54 -23.79
C LEU A 195 -1.62 -2.77 -23.34
N ARG A 196 -2.64 -3.09 -24.10
CA ARG A 196 -3.36 -4.35 -24.00
C ARG A 196 -2.62 -5.43 -24.77
N LEU A 197 -2.00 -6.36 -24.05
CA LEU A 197 -1.19 -7.46 -24.63
C LEU A 197 -1.96 -8.79 -24.72
N SER A 198 -3.21 -8.84 -24.23
CA SER A 198 -4.03 -10.06 -24.27
C SER A 198 -5.46 -9.74 -24.72
N GLU A 199 -6.04 -10.61 -25.54
CA GLU A 199 -7.45 -10.53 -25.92
C GLU A 199 -8.39 -11.10 -24.83
N GLU A 200 -7.84 -11.76 -23.82
CA GLU A 200 -8.60 -12.35 -22.71
C GLU A 200 -9.08 -11.35 -21.67
N ILE A 201 -8.65 -10.10 -21.75
CA ILE A 201 -9.08 -8.99 -20.89
C ILE A 201 -10.01 -8.03 -21.63
N ALA A 202 -10.75 -7.19 -20.92
CA ALA A 202 -11.67 -6.22 -21.49
C ALA A 202 -10.97 -5.29 -22.51
N GLU A 203 -11.70 -4.81 -23.52
CA GLU A 203 -11.14 -4.00 -24.60
C GLU A 203 -10.57 -2.66 -24.11
N ASP A 204 -11.15 -2.10 -23.07
CA ASP A 204 -10.75 -0.83 -22.45
C ASP A 204 -9.75 -0.99 -21.30
N MET A 205 -9.29 -2.23 -21.03
CA MET A 205 -8.30 -2.55 -20.03
C MET A 205 -6.92 -2.79 -20.68
N TYR A 206 -5.87 -2.52 -19.95
CA TYR A 206 -4.48 -2.83 -20.31
C TYR A 206 -3.86 -3.73 -19.25
N ASN A 207 -2.96 -4.62 -19.66
CA ASN A 207 -2.22 -5.49 -18.74
C ASN A 207 -0.71 -5.18 -18.70
N TYR A 208 -0.27 -4.15 -19.41
CA TYR A 208 1.03 -3.51 -19.27
C TYR A 208 0.87 -2.01 -19.22
N GLY A 209 1.52 -1.36 -18.26
CA GLY A 209 1.54 0.09 -18.16
C GLY A 209 2.79 0.61 -17.49
N GLN A 210 3.17 1.84 -17.83
CA GLN A 210 4.20 2.60 -17.15
C GLN A 210 3.78 4.06 -17.04
N PHE A 211 4.33 4.75 -16.04
CA PHE A 211 4.10 6.18 -15.90
C PHE A 211 5.31 6.91 -15.33
N GLN A 212 5.29 8.23 -15.51
CA GLN A 212 6.21 9.17 -14.88
C GLN A 212 5.40 10.11 -13.99
N VAL A 213 5.97 10.46 -12.83
CA VAL A 213 5.43 11.46 -11.91
C VAL A 213 6.49 12.50 -11.60
N THR A 214 6.09 13.78 -11.50
CA THR A 214 6.95 14.89 -11.05
C THR A 214 6.49 15.40 -9.70
N PHE A 215 7.44 15.83 -8.87
CA PHE A 215 7.21 16.36 -7.52
C PHE A 215 7.68 17.83 -7.41
N SER A 216 7.18 18.54 -6.40
CA SER A 216 7.42 19.97 -6.20
C SER A 216 8.88 20.34 -5.87
N ASP A 217 9.69 19.38 -5.43
CA ASP A 217 11.12 19.55 -5.15
C ASP A 217 12.03 19.25 -6.35
N GLY A 218 11.43 18.97 -7.52
CA GLY A 218 12.13 18.57 -8.74
C GLY A 218 12.42 17.06 -8.83
N SER A 219 12.02 16.27 -7.83
CA SER A 219 12.09 14.82 -7.91
C SER A 219 11.18 14.28 -9.02
N VAL A 220 11.60 13.15 -9.62
CA VAL A 220 10.85 12.45 -10.66
C VAL A 220 10.76 10.97 -10.34
N GLY A 221 9.61 10.36 -10.61
CA GLY A 221 9.40 8.93 -10.46
C GLY A 221 9.04 8.26 -11.77
N TRP A 222 9.52 7.04 -11.96
CA TRP A 222 9.09 6.12 -13.00
C TRP A 222 8.65 4.83 -12.35
N TYR A 223 7.48 4.34 -12.76
CA TYR A 223 6.96 3.05 -12.33
C TYR A 223 6.37 2.28 -13.51
N GLU A 224 6.56 0.96 -13.52
CA GLU A 224 6.07 0.04 -14.52
C GLU A 224 5.43 -1.18 -13.85
N ALA A 225 4.30 -1.64 -14.40
CA ALA A 225 3.66 -2.88 -14.01
C ALA A 225 3.10 -3.63 -15.22
N GLY A 226 3.20 -4.95 -15.18
CA GLY A 226 2.64 -5.82 -16.20
C GLY A 226 2.22 -7.16 -15.65
N TRP A 227 1.07 -7.68 -16.12
CA TRP A 227 0.53 -8.99 -15.77
C TRP A 227 0.28 -9.86 -16.99
N GLY A 228 0.61 -11.11 -16.88
CA GLY A 228 0.23 -12.10 -17.88
C GLY A 228 1.32 -13.08 -18.28
N PRO A 229 0.97 -14.10 -19.06
CA PRO A 229 1.92 -15.14 -19.47
C PRO A 229 2.99 -14.63 -20.44
N MET A 230 2.82 -13.42 -21.01
CA MET A 230 3.79 -12.77 -21.89
C MET A 230 4.85 -11.98 -21.12
N MET A 231 4.70 -11.76 -19.82
CA MET A 231 5.70 -11.06 -19.03
C MET A 231 6.96 -11.91 -18.84
N SER A 232 8.14 -11.28 -18.84
CA SER A 232 9.39 -11.95 -18.59
C SER A 232 9.73 -11.86 -17.10
N GLU A 233 10.06 -12.97 -16.49
CA GLU A 233 10.57 -13.02 -15.12
C GLU A 233 12.00 -12.52 -14.99
N THR A 234 12.74 -12.39 -16.10
CA THR A 234 14.14 -12.00 -16.08
C THR A 234 14.41 -10.50 -16.12
N ALA A 235 13.39 -9.68 -16.47
CA ALA A 235 13.55 -8.24 -16.71
C ALA A 235 12.86 -7.38 -15.64
N TYR A 236 12.75 -7.85 -14.42
CA TYR A 236 11.68 -7.32 -13.59
C TYR A 236 12.07 -6.66 -12.28
N PHE A 237 13.31 -6.52 -11.92
CA PHE A 237 13.61 -5.83 -10.66
C PHE A 237 14.51 -4.62 -10.84
N VAL A 238 13.91 -3.54 -11.35
CA VAL A 238 14.55 -2.23 -11.21
C VAL A 238 13.91 -1.55 -9.99
N LYS A 239 14.70 -1.42 -8.92
CA LYS A 239 14.29 -0.72 -7.70
C LYS A 239 15.49 0.07 -7.22
N ASP A 240 15.59 1.30 -7.70
CA ASP A 240 16.63 2.20 -7.30
C ASP A 240 16.16 3.63 -7.09
N VAL A 241 16.93 4.36 -6.31
CA VAL A 241 16.76 5.77 -6.04
C VAL A 241 18.09 6.47 -6.28
N VAL A 242 18.10 7.43 -7.19
CA VAL A 242 19.27 8.22 -7.52
C VAL A 242 19.07 9.65 -7.03
N SER A 243 20.12 10.27 -6.54
CA SER A 243 20.19 11.63 -6.03
C SER A 243 21.49 12.29 -6.49
N PRO A 244 21.64 13.62 -6.44
CA PRO A 244 22.92 14.26 -6.70
C PRO A 244 24.08 13.76 -5.84
N ASN A 245 23.80 13.21 -4.68
CA ASN A 245 24.79 12.71 -3.72
C ASN A 245 25.09 11.21 -3.83
N GLY A 246 24.44 10.50 -4.77
CA GLY A 246 24.67 9.08 -5.00
C GLY A 246 23.41 8.32 -5.36
N SER A 247 23.42 7.02 -5.11
CA SER A 247 22.24 6.15 -5.35
C SER A 247 22.16 5.02 -4.34
N VAL A 248 20.96 4.48 -4.17
CA VAL A 248 20.71 3.21 -3.49
C VAL A 248 19.91 2.30 -4.41
N SER A 249 20.37 1.07 -4.59
CA SER A 249 19.80 0.13 -5.54
C SER A 249 19.68 -1.26 -4.93
N ILE A 250 18.57 -1.94 -5.22
CA ILE A 250 18.44 -3.38 -4.98
C ILE A 250 19.25 -4.10 -6.05
N THR A 251 20.09 -5.06 -5.66
CA THR A 251 21.03 -5.70 -6.58
C THR A 251 20.82 -7.18 -6.79
N GLU A 252 20.29 -7.86 -5.80
CA GLU A 252 19.94 -9.26 -5.89
C GLU A 252 18.53 -9.46 -5.39
N THR A 253 17.76 -10.19 -6.17
CA THR A 253 16.51 -10.78 -5.72
C THR A 253 16.69 -12.27 -5.89
N ASP A 254 16.41 -13.00 -4.83
CA ASP A 254 16.28 -14.44 -4.94
C ASP A 254 15.17 -14.73 -5.95
N LYS A 255 15.50 -15.53 -6.97
CA LYS A 255 14.59 -15.79 -8.10
C LYS A 255 13.56 -16.85 -7.71
N SER A 256 12.79 -16.60 -6.66
CA SER A 256 11.54 -17.30 -6.46
C SER A 256 10.60 -16.91 -7.61
N GLY A 257 9.89 -17.87 -8.19
CA GLY A 257 9.01 -17.62 -9.33
C GLY A 257 7.95 -16.57 -9.01
N SER A 258 7.37 -15.99 -10.04
CA SER A 258 6.35 -14.92 -9.94
C SER A 258 5.08 -15.31 -9.18
N ASP A 259 4.88 -16.60 -8.95
CA ASP A 259 3.75 -17.13 -8.16
C ASP A 259 3.95 -16.98 -6.64
N ASP A 260 5.15 -16.62 -6.20
CA ASP A 260 5.46 -16.41 -4.79
C ASP A 260 5.32 -14.93 -4.41
N VAL A 261 4.35 -14.64 -3.52
CA VAL A 261 4.13 -13.29 -2.99
C VAL A 261 5.37 -12.78 -2.25
N ASP A 262 6.14 -13.67 -1.61
CA ASP A 262 7.37 -13.30 -0.89
C ASP A 262 8.45 -12.83 -1.85
N GLY A 263 8.56 -13.42 -3.03
CA GLY A 263 9.51 -13.01 -4.08
C GLY A 263 9.32 -11.58 -4.57
N HIS A 264 8.11 -11.04 -4.50
CA HIS A 264 7.82 -9.66 -4.93
C HIS A 264 8.29 -8.59 -3.94
N THR A 265 8.41 -8.94 -2.68
CA THR A 265 8.85 -8.01 -1.61
C THR A 265 10.33 -8.16 -1.29
N ALA A 266 10.95 -9.28 -1.67
CA ALA A 266 12.35 -9.58 -1.37
C ALA A 266 13.31 -8.53 -1.95
N VAL A 267 14.35 -8.22 -1.19
CA VAL A 267 15.41 -7.26 -1.53
C VAL A 267 16.77 -7.95 -1.65
N GLY A 268 17.07 -8.90 -0.76
CA GLY A 268 18.31 -9.68 -0.70
C GLY A 268 19.53 -8.84 -0.37
N SER A 269 19.84 -7.83 -1.18
CA SER A 269 20.96 -6.93 -0.93
C SER A 269 20.75 -5.54 -1.52
N LEU A 270 21.46 -4.54 -0.94
CA LEU A 270 21.52 -3.17 -1.44
C LEU A 270 22.95 -2.78 -1.78
N ILE A 271 23.12 -1.96 -2.82
CA ILE A 271 24.33 -1.17 -3.05
C ILE A 271 24.01 0.30 -2.78
N VAL A 272 24.82 0.93 -1.96
CA VAL A 272 24.80 2.38 -1.71
C VAL A 272 26.06 2.99 -2.32
N HIS A 273 25.86 3.78 -3.37
CA HIS A 273 26.91 4.57 -4.03
C HIS A 273 26.89 5.99 -3.49
N ARG A 274 28.07 6.60 -3.29
CA ARG A 274 28.24 8.02 -2.95
C ARG A 274 28.97 8.74 -4.10
N SER A 275 28.43 9.87 -4.54
CA SER A 275 29.02 10.65 -5.65
C SER A 275 30.37 11.30 -5.32
N ALA A 276 30.74 11.39 -4.04
CA ALA A 276 32.02 11.96 -3.61
C ALA A 276 33.19 11.06 -3.99
N GLN A 277 34.25 11.63 -4.56
CA GLN A 277 35.43 10.88 -5.01
C GLN A 277 36.09 10.10 -3.86
N GLY A 278 36.47 8.87 -4.15
CA GLY A 278 37.23 8.03 -3.23
C GLY A 278 36.41 7.32 -2.16
N ILE A 279 35.11 7.47 -2.16
CA ILE A 279 34.21 6.70 -1.30
C ILE A 279 33.84 5.41 -2.07
N PRO A 280 34.20 4.22 -1.57
CA PRO A 280 33.79 2.97 -2.21
C PRO A 280 32.29 2.72 -2.03
N ASP A 281 31.70 1.98 -2.95
CA ASP A 281 30.34 1.50 -2.82
C ASP A 281 30.20 0.60 -1.58
N ARG A 282 29.10 0.76 -0.88
CA ARG A 282 28.78 -0.03 0.30
C ARG A 282 27.72 -1.06 -0.03
N HIS A 283 28.08 -2.32 0.09
CA HIS A 283 27.19 -3.46 -0.05
C HIS A 283 26.54 -3.76 1.30
N ILE A 284 25.24 -4.00 1.31
CA ILE A 284 24.45 -4.32 2.49
C ILE A 284 23.69 -5.61 2.19
N ASP A 285 24.12 -6.70 2.79
CA ASP A 285 23.41 -7.97 2.69
C ASP A 285 22.22 -7.99 3.68
N LEU A 286 21.09 -8.52 3.26
CA LEU A 286 19.83 -8.57 3.99
C LEU A 286 19.29 -10.01 3.96
N PRO A 287 19.96 -10.96 4.63
CA PRO A 287 19.68 -12.39 4.47
C PRO A 287 18.41 -12.88 5.18
N ASP A 288 17.95 -12.17 6.20
CA ASP A 288 16.85 -12.60 7.09
C ASP A 288 15.57 -11.81 6.78
N GLU A 289 15.03 -11.97 5.57
CA GLU A 289 13.80 -11.31 5.18
C GLU A 289 12.58 -12.09 5.66
N PRO A 290 11.56 -11.40 6.22
CA PRO A 290 10.35 -12.05 6.70
C PRO A 290 9.49 -12.55 5.52
N ASP A 291 8.82 -13.68 5.71
CA ASP A 291 7.79 -14.16 4.78
C ASP A 291 6.53 -13.28 4.85
N HIS A 292 5.60 -13.53 3.94
CA HIS A 292 4.34 -12.78 3.85
C HIS A 292 3.53 -12.80 5.16
N ASN A 293 3.42 -13.94 5.81
CA ASN A 293 2.65 -14.04 7.06
C ASN A 293 3.33 -13.27 8.21
N ALA A 294 4.66 -13.28 8.27
CA ALA A 294 5.42 -12.50 9.24
C ALA A 294 5.28 -10.98 8.98
N LEU A 295 5.21 -10.56 7.71
CA LEU A 295 4.94 -9.17 7.36
C LEU A 295 3.51 -8.75 7.73
N CYS A 296 2.49 -9.56 7.46
CA CYS A 296 1.13 -9.31 7.92
C CYS A 296 1.06 -9.24 9.45
N ALA A 297 1.78 -10.10 10.15
CA ALA A 297 1.85 -10.05 11.61
C ALA A 297 2.52 -8.75 12.10
N ALA A 298 3.59 -8.30 11.44
CA ALA A 298 4.26 -7.03 11.75
C ALA A 298 3.34 -5.81 11.54
N GLU A 299 2.51 -5.81 10.47
CA GLU A 299 1.49 -4.77 10.25
C GLU A 299 0.49 -4.73 11.39
N GLN A 300 -0.10 -5.87 11.75
CA GLN A 300 -1.12 -5.93 12.78
C GLN A 300 -0.54 -5.59 14.17
N ALA A 301 0.65 -6.07 14.50
CA ALA A 301 1.36 -5.69 15.72
C ALA A 301 1.64 -4.18 15.76
N HIS A 302 2.01 -3.58 14.62
CA HIS A 302 2.17 -2.13 14.54
C HIS A 302 0.85 -1.39 14.76
N MET A 303 -0.26 -1.85 14.16
CA MET A 303 -1.58 -1.25 14.37
C MET A 303 -2.01 -1.31 15.84
N LEU A 304 -1.82 -2.44 16.52
CA LEU A 304 -2.10 -2.56 17.95
C LEU A 304 -1.25 -1.59 18.78
N ARG A 305 0.02 -1.42 18.44
CA ARG A 305 0.90 -0.43 19.07
C ARG A 305 0.47 1.01 18.78
N VAL A 306 0.04 1.33 17.55
CA VAL A 306 -0.51 2.66 17.19
C VAL A 306 -1.70 3.02 18.06
N ILE A 307 -2.58 2.06 18.33
CA ILE A 307 -3.73 2.24 19.24
C ILE A 307 -3.27 2.43 20.68
N ALA A 308 -2.40 1.55 21.17
CA ALA A 308 -1.98 1.52 22.58
C ALA A 308 -1.16 2.75 22.99
N GLU A 309 -0.31 3.26 22.09
CA GLU A 309 0.61 4.38 22.32
C GLU A 309 0.11 5.71 21.77
N ASP A 310 -1.10 5.74 21.20
CA ASP A 310 -1.71 6.92 20.58
C ASP A 310 -0.84 7.57 19.48
N ILE A 311 -0.16 6.74 18.67
CA ILE A 311 0.76 7.23 17.64
C ILE A 311 -0.01 8.03 16.57
N ASP A 312 0.58 9.17 16.15
CA ASP A 312 0.03 9.99 15.07
C ASP A 312 0.16 9.29 13.71
N MET A 313 -0.95 9.16 12.98
CA MET A 313 -1.03 8.57 11.64
C MET A 313 -1.20 9.61 10.54
N GLY A 314 -1.04 10.89 10.84
CA GLY A 314 -1.26 11.98 9.89
C GLY A 314 -0.41 11.86 8.62
N ARG A 315 0.89 11.53 8.77
CA ARG A 315 1.77 11.30 7.62
C ARG A 315 1.38 10.07 6.82
N HIS A 316 1.06 8.97 7.48
CA HIS A 316 0.61 7.74 6.82
C HIS A 316 -0.65 7.96 5.98
N MET A 317 -1.65 8.66 6.52
CA MET A 317 -2.88 9.01 5.81
C MET A 317 -2.62 9.94 4.62
N LYS A 318 -1.72 10.92 4.76
CA LYS A 318 -1.31 11.81 3.66
C LYS A 318 -0.68 11.00 2.52
N ASP A 319 0.28 10.14 2.83
CA ASP A 319 0.97 9.32 1.85
C ASP A 319 0.01 8.32 1.16
N ALA A 320 -0.96 7.75 1.90
CA ALA A 320 -1.95 6.83 1.36
C ALA A 320 -2.88 7.51 0.33
N VAL A 321 -3.29 8.75 0.57
CA VAL A 321 -4.07 9.51 -0.41
C VAL A 321 -3.19 9.90 -1.61
N ALA A 322 -1.95 10.32 -1.38
CA ALA A 322 -1.04 10.74 -2.45
C ALA A 322 -0.66 9.56 -3.37
N SER A 323 -0.31 8.40 -2.82
CA SER A 323 0.04 7.21 -3.60
C SER A 323 -1.13 6.73 -4.45
N LEU A 324 -2.34 6.71 -3.90
CA LEU A 324 -3.54 6.37 -4.65
C LEU A 324 -3.82 7.40 -5.76
N ALA A 325 -3.72 8.70 -5.45
CA ALA A 325 -3.96 9.76 -6.43
C ALA A 325 -2.99 9.67 -7.62
N ILE A 326 -1.71 9.40 -7.38
CA ILE A 326 -0.71 9.20 -8.43
C ILE A 326 -1.09 8.00 -9.32
N CYS A 327 -1.44 6.86 -8.73
CA CYS A 327 -1.77 5.66 -9.48
C CYS A 327 -3.06 5.81 -10.29
N LEU A 328 -4.10 6.44 -9.73
CA LEU A 328 -5.34 6.72 -10.46
C LEU A 328 -5.15 7.75 -11.59
N ALA A 329 -4.31 8.77 -11.36
CA ALA A 329 -3.94 9.73 -12.40
C ALA A 329 -3.14 9.05 -13.53
N ALA A 330 -2.27 8.09 -13.19
CA ALA A 330 -1.57 7.28 -14.19
C ALA A 330 -2.54 6.47 -15.04
N ASP A 331 -3.51 5.79 -14.41
CA ASP A 331 -4.57 5.04 -15.10
C ASP A 331 -5.40 5.96 -16.01
N GLN A 332 -5.78 7.13 -15.51
CA GLN A 332 -6.48 8.15 -16.30
C GLN A 332 -5.64 8.64 -17.49
N SER A 333 -4.33 8.89 -17.27
CA SER A 333 -3.41 9.32 -18.32
C SER A 333 -3.25 8.26 -19.41
N ILE A 334 -3.13 7.00 -19.03
CA ILE A 334 -3.05 5.86 -19.96
C ILE A 334 -4.30 5.80 -20.84
N ARG A 335 -5.49 5.93 -20.23
CA ARG A 335 -6.78 5.86 -20.96
C ARG A 335 -7.03 7.07 -21.85
N SER A 336 -6.63 8.27 -21.41
CA SER A 336 -6.86 9.52 -22.17
C SER A 336 -5.77 9.85 -23.17
N GLY A 337 -4.57 9.27 -23.04
CA GLY A 337 -3.38 9.62 -23.80
C GLY A 337 -2.81 11.01 -23.47
N ALA A 338 -3.22 11.63 -22.35
CA ALA A 338 -2.81 12.97 -21.97
C ALA A 338 -2.26 12.99 -20.52
N PRO A 339 -1.30 13.88 -20.21
CA PRO A 339 -0.86 14.10 -18.82
C PRO A 339 -1.99 14.56 -17.92
N VAL A 340 -1.93 14.20 -16.63
CA VAL A 340 -2.87 14.59 -15.58
C VAL A 340 -2.15 15.43 -14.54
N ASP A 341 -2.68 16.62 -14.24
CA ASP A 341 -2.18 17.51 -13.19
C ASP A 341 -2.86 17.17 -11.84
N LEU A 342 -2.06 16.99 -10.81
CA LEU A 342 -2.49 16.60 -9.45
C LEU A 342 -2.68 17.79 -8.49
N THR A 343 -2.28 19.01 -8.90
CA THR A 343 -2.23 20.17 -8.01
C THR A 343 -3.59 20.62 -7.48
N SER A 344 -4.67 20.50 -8.28
CA SER A 344 -6.04 20.82 -7.84
C SER A 344 -6.55 19.80 -6.80
N ASP A 345 -6.22 18.54 -6.98
CA ASP A 345 -6.75 17.45 -6.16
C ASP A 345 -6.05 17.30 -4.81
N LEU A 346 -4.83 17.82 -4.64
CA LEU A 346 -4.07 17.68 -3.41
C LEU A 346 -3.99 18.98 -2.57
N THR A 347 -4.19 20.15 -3.18
CA THR A 347 -4.12 21.45 -2.48
C THR A 347 -5.41 21.83 -1.75
N GLU A 348 -6.57 21.35 -2.15
CA GLU A 348 -7.82 21.60 -1.41
C GLU A 348 -7.83 20.98 0.00
N ALA A 349 -6.99 19.98 0.26
CA ALA A 349 -6.86 19.35 1.57
C ALA A 349 -6.09 20.16 2.61
N GLU A 350 -5.17 21.05 2.18
CA GLU A 350 -4.40 21.93 3.09
C GLU A 350 -5.21 23.16 3.54
N ALA A 351 -6.19 23.57 2.74
CA ALA A 351 -7.02 24.74 3.04
C ALA A 351 -8.10 24.49 4.12
N THR A 352 -8.40 23.24 4.44
CA THR A 352 -9.45 22.87 5.42
C THR A 352 -8.92 22.38 6.77
N ALA A 353 -7.61 22.33 6.96
CA ALA A 353 -7.03 21.98 8.25
C ALA A 353 -7.26 23.14 9.25
N PRO A 354 -7.89 22.92 10.43
CA PRO A 354 -7.99 23.94 11.45
C PRO A 354 -6.60 24.35 11.91
N ALA A 355 -6.32 25.67 11.90
CA ALA A 355 -5.05 26.20 12.37
C ALA A 355 -4.77 25.69 13.80
N SER A 356 -3.62 25.06 13.99
CA SER A 356 -3.15 24.65 15.31
C SER A 356 -3.16 25.85 16.26
N PRO A 357 -3.70 25.74 17.49
CA PRO A 357 -3.69 26.83 18.43
C PRO A 357 -2.24 27.22 18.75
N SER A 358 -1.89 28.48 18.49
CA SER A 358 -0.60 29.05 18.83
C SER A 358 -0.36 28.94 20.33
N LEU A 359 0.63 28.18 20.74
CA LEU A 359 1.15 28.20 22.10
C LEU A 359 1.84 29.52 22.34
N THR A 360 1.13 30.48 22.92
CA THR A 360 1.74 31.68 23.49
C THR A 360 2.51 31.27 24.74
N PRO A 361 3.78 31.64 24.90
CA PRO A 361 4.54 31.42 26.11
C PRO A 361 3.91 32.25 27.24
N LYS A 362 3.53 31.62 28.33
CA LYS A 362 3.19 32.34 29.57
C LYS A 362 4.51 32.89 30.15
N THR A 363 4.59 34.22 30.20
CA THR A 363 5.58 34.95 30.99
C THR A 363 5.41 34.70 32.48
#